data_32060aaa06f5bc26c7b1dc5210c512c0
#
_entry.id   32060aaa06f5bc26c7b1dc5210c512c0
#
_cell.length_a   1.000
_cell.length_b   1.000
_cell.length_c   1.000
_cell.angle_alpha   90.00
_cell.angle_beta   90.00
_cell.angle_gamma   90.00
#
_symmetry.space_group_name_H-M   'P 1'
#
loop_
_entity.id
_entity.type
_entity.pdbx_description
1 polymer ?
#
loop_
_entity_poly.entity_id
_entity_poly.type
_entity_poly.pdbx_seq_one_letter_code
_entity_poly.pdbx_strand_id
1 'polypeptide(L)'
;LRDGAQTQGVDFSIDDKEKISNSLDNLGVDYIEGGWPGANPTDTEFFNKDHGFKNAKLTAFGMTKKSEHSAENDPMIASLINSKSSSVCLFGKSWDFQVDVALGITNEENLENISESAKHIVGSGKEFMFDAEHFFDGYKSNPDYALKCLKAAFDQGARWIVLCDTNGGTLPYEVSKIVSEVTKHIPGENLGIHAHNDSELGVANTLAAIEAGGDELIERRLRQQVPRDLLDGERIARISNPATDV
;
A
#
# COMPACT_ATOMS: atom_id res chain seq x y z
N LEU A 1 -7.33 -5.81 -6.09
CA LEU A 1 -7.97 -7.13 -5.83
C LEU A 1 -8.06 -7.42 -4.34
N ARG A 2 -6.95 -7.21 -3.60
CA ARG A 2 -6.91 -7.52 -2.18
C ARG A 2 -7.87 -6.64 -1.39
N ASP A 3 -7.73 -5.34 -1.48
CA ASP A 3 -8.53 -4.37 -0.73
C ASP A 3 -10.02 -4.42 -1.14
N GLY A 4 -10.31 -4.47 -2.44
CA GLY A 4 -11.67 -4.62 -2.93
C GLY A 4 -12.38 -5.90 -2.49
N ALA A 5 -11.64 -6.98 -2.19
CA ALA A 5 -12.22 -8.23 -1.64
C ALA A 5 -12.65 -8.11 -0.17
N GLN A 6 -12.26 -7.04 0.53
CA GLN A 6 -12.69 -6.78 1.91
C GLN A 6 -14.08 -6.15 1.98
N THR A 7 -14.65 -5.74 0.85
CA THR A 7 -16.01 -5.21 0.78
C THR A 7 -17.03 -6.31 1.08
N GLN A 8 -18.01 -6.01 1.93
CA GLN A 8 -19.06 -6.97 2.30
C GLN A 8 -19.80 -7.47 1.06
N GLY A 9 -19.92 -8.79 0.92
CA GLY A 9 -20.61 -9.43 -0.20
C GLY A 9 -19.77 -9.58 -1.48
N VAL A 10 -18.50 -9.20 -1.44
CA VAL A 10 -17.55 -9.42 -2.53
C VAL A 10 -16.67 -10.63 -2.20
N ASP A 11 -16.72 -11.64 -3.06
CA ASP A 11 -15.85 -12.82 -2.98
C ASP A 11 -15.37 -13.15 -4.40
N PHE A 12 -14.07 -13.04 -4.63
CA PHE A 12 -13.47 -13.29 -5.94
C PHE A 12 -13.01 -14.74 -6.04
N SER A 13 -13.53 -15.45 -7.04
CA SER A 13 -12.94 -16.70 -7.48
C SER A 13 -11.56 -16.46 -8.13
N ILE A 14 -10.81 -17.54 -8.35
CA ILE A 14 -9.52 -17.45 -9.07
C ILE A 14 -9.72 -16.90 -10.48
N ASP A 15 -10.76 -17.35 -11.18
CA ASP A 15 -11.12 -16.84 -12.52
C ASP A 15 -11.42 -15.34 -12.52
N ASP A 16 -12.12 -14.84 -11.49
CA ASP A 16 -12.38 -13.40 -11.36
C ASP A 16 -11.09 -12.64 -11.14
N LYS A 17 -10.22 -13.12 -10.26
CA LYS A 17 -8.90 -12.51 -10.02
C LYS A 17 -8.05 -12.47 -11.29
N GLU A 18 -8.02 -13.55 -12.07
CA GLU A 18 -7.31 -13.62 -13.35
C GLU A 18 -7.85 -12.64 -14.38
N LYS A 19 -9.18 -12.55 -14.54
CA LYS A 19 -9.81 -11.61 -15.48
C LYS A 19 -9.55 -10.16 -15.08
N ILE A 20 -9.75 -9.84 -13.80
CA ILE A 20 -9.55 -8.46 -13.29
C ILE A 20 -8.07 -8.08 -13.40
N SER A 21 -7.15 -8.95 -12.99
CA SER A 21 -5.72 -8.66 -13.05
C SER A 21 -5.22 -8.46 -14.48
N ASN A 22 -5.69 -9.27 -15.45
CA ASN A 22 -5.38 -9.06 -16.86
C ASN A 22 -5.94 -7.73 -17.39
N SER A 23 -7.12 -7.33 -16.94
CA SER A 23 -7.70 -6.03 -17.32
C SER A 23 -6.89 -4.86 -16.74
N LEU A 24 -6.40 -4.99 -15.51
CA LEU A 24 -5.55 -4.00 -14.86
C LEU A 24 -4.16 -3.93 -15.54
N ASP A 25 -3.56 -5.07 -15.90
CA ASP A 25 -2.31 -5.09 -16.65
C ASP A 25 -2.45 -4.40 -18.02
N ASN A 26 -3.54 -4.67 -18.73
CA ASN A 26 -3.86 -4.02 -20.01
C ASN A 26 -4.14 -2.51 -19.85
N LEU A 27 -4.65 -2.08 -18.69
CA LEU A 27 -4.84 -0.66 -18.37
C LEU A 27 -3.48 0.04 -18.14
N GLY A 28 -2.43 -0.72 -17.84
CA GLY A 28 -1.09 -0.20 -17.63
C GLY A 28 -0.80 0.28 -16.22
N VAL A 29 -1.43 -0.32 -15.21
CA VAL A 29 -1.06 -0.05 -13.81
C VAL A 29 0.31 -0.66 -13.50
N ASP A 30 1.09 -0.04 -12.62
CA ASP A 30 2.43 -0.52 -12.27
C ASP A 30 2.41 -1.74 -11.35
N TYR A 31 1.43 -1.82 -10.45
CA TYR A 31 1.32 -2.88 -9.44
C TYR A 31 -0.11 -3.39 -9.33
N ILE A 32 -0.23 -4.72 -9.20
CA ILE A 32 -1.50 -5.38 -8.92
C ILE A 32 -1.36 -6.12 -7.59
N GLU A 33 -2.00 -5.59 -6.55
CA GLU A 33 -2.06 -6.27 -5.27
C GLU A 33 -3.10 -7.40 -5.33
N GLY A 34 -2.58 -8.62 -5.48
CA GLY A 34 -3.39 -9.78 -5.84
C GLY A 34 -4.14 -10.42 -4.68
N GLY A 35 -3.65 -10.28 -3.44
CA GLY A 35 -4.19 -10.94 -2.26
C GLY A 35 -3.10 -11.29 -1.25
N TRP A 36 -3.43 -12.15 -0.30
CA TRP A 36 -2.53 -12.59 0.77
C TRP A 36 -2.26 -14.10 0.67
N PRO A 37 -1.18 -14.51 -0.04
CA PRO A 37 -0.81 -15.92 -0.12
C PRO A 37 -0.52 -16.48 1.28
N GLY A 38 -1.05 -17.66 1.57
CA GLY A 38 -0.96 -18.28 2.89
C GLY A 38 -2.12 -17.94 3.84
N ALA A 39 -2.89 -16.88 3.59
CA ALA A 39 -4.06 -16.55 4.41
C ALA A 39 -5.31 -17.36 4.04
N ASN A 40 -5.48 -17.68 2.75
CA ASN A 40 -6.59 -18.48 2.27
C ASN A 40 -6.19 -19.29 1.02
N PRO A 41 -6.94 -20.36 0.67
CA PRO A 41 -6.62 -21.20 -0.48
C PRO A 41 -6.68 -20.47 -1.82
N THR A 42 -7.66 -19.60 -2.03
CA THR A 42 -7.86 -18.87 -3.29
C THR A 42 -6.66 -17.99 -3.61
N ASP A 43 -6.21 -17.21 -2.64
CA ASP A 43 -5.03 -16.34 -2.80
C ASP A 43 -3.76 -17.18 -3.00
N THR A 44 -3.61 -18.26 -2.22
CA THR A 44 -2.46 -19.15 -2.36
C THR A 44 -2.38 -19.76 -3.75
N GLU A 45 -3.51 -20.24 -4.31
CA GLU A 45 -3.55 -20.80 -5.65
C GLU A 45 -3.29 -19.73 -6.72
N PHE A 46 -3.88 -18.54 -6.58
CA PHE A 46 -3.62 -17.42 -7.49
C PHE A 46 -2.13 -17.08 -7.57
N PHE A 47 -1.44 -17.02 -6.44
CA PHE A 47 -0.01 -16.70 -6.39
C PHE A 47 0.93 -17.86 -6.76
N ASN A 48 0.42 -19.08 -6.97
CA ASN A 48 1.20 -20.19 -7.49
C ASN A 48 1.29 -20.20 -9.02
N LYS A 49 0.50 -19.36 -9.71
CA LYS A 49 0.48 -19.23 -11.17
C LYS A 49 1.39 -18.12 -11.64
N ASP A 50 1.97 -18.29 -12.83
CA ASP A 50 2.60 -17.21 -13.58
C ASP A 50 1.54 -16.58 -14.48
N HIS A 51 1.25 -15.31 -14.26
CA HIS A 51 0.20 -14.60 -14.99
C HIS A 51 0.69 -13.94 -16.28
N GLY A 52 2.01 -13.87 -16.50
CA GLY A 52 2.61 -13.31 -17.70
C GLY A 52 2.28 -11.83 -17.94
N PHE A 53 2.09 -11.04 -16.89
CA PHE A 53 1.82 -9.60 -16.99
C PHE A 53 2.93 -8.89 -17.74
N LYS A 54 2.57 -7.92 -18.58
CA LYS A 54 3.48 -7.17 -19.44
C LYS A 54 3.85 -5.80 -18.87
N ASN A 55 2.94 -5.21 -18.11
CA ASN A 55 3.05 -3.86 -17.57
C ASN A 55 3.16 -3.86 -16.06
N ALA A 56 2.34 -4.67 -15.39
CA ALA A 56 2.19 -4.65 -13.95
C ALA A 56 3.11 -5.66 -13.24
N LYS A 57 3.57 -5.32 -12.05
CA LYS A 57 4.18 -6.24 -11.10
C LYS A 57 3.10 -6.83 -10.20
N LEU A 58 3.05 -8.17 -10.12
CA LEU A 58 2.20 -8.82 -9.12
C LEU A 58 2.76 -8.60 -7.72
N THR A 59 1.95 -8.08 -6.82
CA THR A 59 2.30 -7.77 -5.44
C THR A 59 1.55 -8.68 -4.48
N ALA A 60 2.28 -9.39 -3.62
CA ALA A 60 1.72 -10.16 -2.52
C ALA A 60 1.60 -9.26 -1.29
N PHE A 61 0.44 -9.32 -0.63
CA PHE A 61 0.16 -8.53 0.56
C PHE A 61 0.28 -9.38 1.83
N GLY A 62 0.73 -8.79 2.92
CA GLY A 62 0.81 -9.44 4.22
C GLY A 62 1.10 -8.43 5.33
N MET A 63 1.38 -8.93 6.53
CA MET A 63 1.79 -8.10 7.66
C MET A 63 3.26 -8.33 8.02
N THR A 64 3.83 -7.43 8.77
CA THR A 64 5.14 -7.62 9.39
C THR A 64 5.18 -8.88 10.27
N LYS A 65 6.37 -9.44 10.46
CA LYS A 65 6.54 -10.65 11.29
C LYS A 65 5.92 -10.48 12.69
N LYS A 66 5.56 -11.59 13.31
CA LYS A 66 5.21 -11.62 14.72
C LYS A 66 6.46 -11.53 15.61
N SER A 67 6.33 -10.94 16.80
CA SER A 67 7.47 -10.79 17.74
C SER A 67 8.06 -12.11 18.20
N GLU A 68 7.24 -13.19 18.24
CA GLU A 68 7.72 -14.52 18.65
C GLU A 68 8.61 -15.22 17.61
N HIS A 69 8.66 -14.73 16.37
CA HIS A 69 9.42 -15.31 15.27
C HIS A 69 10.51 -14.37 14.76
N SER A 70 11.61 -14.89 14.27
CA SER A 70 12.47 -14.15 13.36
C SER A 70 11.78 -14.05 11.98
N ALA A 71 12.11 -13.04 11.17
CA ALA A 71 11.53 -12.90 9.84
C ALA A 71 11.79 -14.13 8.94
N GLU A 72 12.94 -14.79 9.12
CA GLU A 72 13.31 -16.01 8.40
C GLU A 72 12.42 -17.22 8.75
N ASN A 73 11.93 -17.29 10.00
CA ASN A 73 11.12 -18.40 10.50
C ASN A 73 9.63 -18.07 10.60
N ASP A 74 9.22 -16.89 10.15
CA ASP A 74 7.81 -16.51 10.12
C ASP A 74 7.11 -17.17 8.91
N PRO A 75 6.10 -18.04 9.12
CA PRO A 75 5.46 -18.79 8.03
C PRO A 75 4.70 -17.88 7.06
N MET A 76 4.21 -16.70 7.51
CA MET A 76 3.51 -15.76 6.65
C MET A 76 4.51 -15.05 5.73
N ILE A 77 5.64 -14.58 6.27
CA ILE A 77 6.74 -14.01 5.47
C ILE A 77 7.26 -15.04 4.47
N ALA A 78 7.46 -16.30 4.90
CA ALA A 78 7.88 -17.38 4.00
C ALA A 78 6.88 -17.60 2.84
N SER A 79 5.58 -17.56 3.11
CA SER A 79 4.54 -17.69 2.06
C SER A 79 4.61 -16.56 1.03
N LEU A 80 4.89 -15.34 1.46
CA LEU A 80 5.06 -14.17 0.58
C LEU A 80 6.30 -14.31 -0.31
N ILE A 81 7.43 -14.70 0.29
CA ILE A 81 8.69 -14.87 -0.43
C ILE A 81 8.60 -16.00 -1.46
N ASN A 82 7.96 -17.12 -1.11
CA ASN A 82 7.82 -18.28 -1.99
C ASN A 82 6.76 -18.12 -3.09
N SER A 83 5.91 -17.08 -3.01
CA SER A 83 4.91 -16.79 -4.03
C SER A 83 5.52 -16.37 -5.37
N LYS A 84 4.76 -16.45 -6.46
CA LYS A 84 5.17 -15.99 -7.80
C LYS A 84 5.12 -14.45 -7.97
N SER A 85 4.87 -13.71 -6.90
CA SER A 85 4.93 -12.25 -6.95
C SER A 85 6.35 -11.74 -7.20
N SER A 86 6.48 -10.61 -7.86
CA SER A 86 7.76 -9.89 -8.02
C SER A 86 7.96 -8.83 -6.93
N SER A 87 6.89 -8.45 -6.25
CA SER A 87 6.91 -7.48 -5.15
C SER A 87 6.07 -7.96 -3.96
N VAL A 88 6.38 -7.43 -2.80
CA VAL A 88 5.66 -7.70 -1.54
C VAL A 88 5.32 -6.38 -0.89
N CYS A 89 4.07 -6.24 -0.46
CA CYS A 89 3.59 -5.15 0.37
C CYS A 89 3.30 -5.68 1.77
N LEU A 90 3.94 -5.14 2.79
CA LEU A 90 3.60 -5.45 4.18
C LEU A 90 2.99 -4.23 4.86
N PHE A 91 1.86 -4.43 5.51
CA PHE A 91 1.40 -3.44 6.47
C PHE A 91 2.03 -3.65 7.83
N GLY A 92 2.29 -2.54 8.52
CA GLY A 92 2.71 -2.50 9.91
C GLY A 92 2.09 -1.33 10.63
N LYS A 93 1.80 -1.48 11.93
CA LYS A 93 1.21 -0.41 12.72
C LYS A 93 2.18 0.76 12.85
N SER A 94 1.73 1.96 12.56
CA SER A 94 2.49 3.21 12.70
C SER A 94 1.86 4.19 13.68
N TRP A 95 0.88 3.74 14.46
CA TRP A 95 0.26 4.45 15.56
C TRP A 95 0.49 3.67 16.87
N ASP A 96 1.17 4.29 17.83
CA ASP A 96 1.54 3.67 19.12
C ASP A 96 0.33 3.12 19.88
N PHE A 97 -0.82 3.80 19.83
CA PHE A 97 -2.08 3.28 20.38
C PHE A 97 -2.47 1.92 19.76
N GLN A 98 -2.33 1.77 18.43
CA GLN A 98 -2.64 0.51 17.75
C GLN A 98 -1.60 -0.58 18.03
N VAL A 99 -0.35 -0.22 18.28
CA VAL A 99 0.69 -1.17 18.70
C VAL A 99 0.35 -1.79 20.05
N ASP A 100 -0.06 -0.98 21.00
CA ASP A 100 -0.47 -1.45 22.33
C ASP A 100 -1.78 -2.26 22.28
N VAL A 101 -2.84 -1.69 21.69
CA VAL A 101 -4.19 -2.28 21.76
C VAL A 101 -4.37 -3.49 20.83
N ALA A 102 -3.81 -3.45 19.63
CA ALA A 102 -4.02 -4.49 18.63
C ALA A 102 -2.92 -5.55 18.62
N LEU A 103 -1.67 -5.19 18.91
CA LEU A 103 -0.56 -6.13 18.92
C LEU A 103 -0.14 -6.56 20.32
N GLY A 104 -0.34 -5.74 21.33
CA GLY A 104 0.05 -6.02 22.72
C GLY A 104 1.58 -6.10 22.92
N ILE A 105 2.34 -5.35 22.13
CA ILE A 105 3.80 -5.31 22.15
C ILE A 105 4.30 -3.88 22.41
N THR A 106 5.60 -3.74 22.66
CA THR A 106 6.22 -2.42 22.81
C THR A 106 6.44 -1.73 21.46
N ASN A 107 6.60 -0.42 21.48
CA ASN A 107 6.95 0.36 20.28
C ASN A 107 8.29 -0.07 19.68
N GLU A 108 9.26 -0.41 20.52
CA GLU A 108 10.58 -0.90 20.13
C GLU A 108 10.49 -2.24 19.40
N GLU A 109 9.71 -3.18 19.91
CA GLU A 109 9.46 -4.48 19.27
C GLU A 109 8.77 -4.30 17.91
N ASN A 110 7.81 -3.37 17.82
CA ASN A 110 7.17 -3.09 16.54
C ASN A 110 8.15 -2.51 15.49
N LEU A 111 9.03 -1.59 15.89
CA LEU A 111 10.08 -1.06 15.01
C LEU A 111 11.04 -2.15 14.54
N GLU A 112 11.41 -3.08 15.45
CA GLU A 112 12.24 -4.24 15.10
C GLU A 112 11.51 -5.17 14.12
N ASN A 113 10.22 -5.47 14.36
CA ASN A 113 9.40 -6.29 13.47
C ASN A 113 9.31 -5.69 12.06
N ILE A 114 9.15 -4.38 11.93
CA ILE A 114 9.14 -3.67 10.65
C ILE A 114 10.50 -3.81 9.97
N SER A 115 11.58 -3.48 10.68
CA SER A 115 12.95 -3.47 10.14
C SER A 115 13.41 -4.87 9.70
N GLU A 116 13.21 -5.90 10.53
CA GLU A 116 13.61 -7.28 10.19
C GLU A 116 12.79 -7.82 9.01
N SER A 117 11.49 -7.56 8.97
CA SER A 117 10.62 -7.97 7.86
C SER A 117 11.07 -7.33 6.55
N ALA A 118 11.31 -6.02 6.55
CA ALA A 118 11.80 -5.28 5.40
C ALA A 118 13.15 -5.84 4.90
N LYS A 119 14.11 -5.99 5.81
CA LYS A 119 15.43 -6.55 5.50
C LYS A 119 15.35 -7.93 4.87
N HIS A 120 14.50 -8.80 5.40
CA HIS A 120 14.37 -10.18 4.92
C HIS A 120 13.72 -10.24 3.54
N ILE A 121 12.64 -9.46 3.30
CA ILE A 121 11.99 -9.38 1.99
C ILE A 121 12.94 -8.81 0.93
N VAL A 122 13.60 -7.68 1.22
CA VAL A 122 14.58 -7.08 0.29
C VAL A 122 15.73 -8.04 0.01
N GLY A 123 16.25 -8.73 1.06
CA GLY A 123 17.30 -9.74 0.95
C GLY A 123 16.90 -10.96 0.10
N SER A 124 15.61 -11.25 -0.06
CA SER A 124 15.11 -12.31 -0.95
C SER A 124 15.08 -11.91 -2.44
N GLY A 125 15.40 -10.65 -2.77
CA GLY A 125 15.40 -10.11 -4.13
C GLY A 125 14.04 -9.63 -4.62
N LYS A 126 13.01 -9.60 -3.76
CA LYS A 126 11.70 -9.02 -4.09
C LYS A 126 11.70 -7.51 -3.83
N GLU A 127 10.98 -6.77 -4.66
CA GLU A 127 10.71 -5.37 -4.39
C GLU A 127 9.78 -5.25 -3.18
N PHE A 128 10.11 -4.37 -2.25
CA PHE A 128 9.38 -4.23 -1.00
C PHE A 128 8.65 -2.90 -0.90
N MET A 129 7.40 -2.96 -0.45
CA MET A 129 6.54 -1.83 -0.10
C MET A 129 6.14 -1.95 1.37
N PHE A 130 6.08 -0.83 2.04
CA PHE A 130 5.62 -0.74 3.42
C PHE A 130 4.36 0.14 3.52
N ASP A 131 3.23 -0.46 3.84
CA ASP A 131 2.00 0.24 4.20
C ASP A 131 2.05 0.62 5.68
N ALA A 132 2.27 1.90 5.95
CA ALA A 132 2.26 2.46 7.29
C ALA A 132 0.81 2.61 7.77
N GLU A 133 0.24 1.53 8.33
CA GLU A 133 -1.16 1.47 8.72
C GLU A 133 -1.46 2.44 9.86
N HIS A 134 -2.57 3.20 9.76
CA HIS A 134 -2.96 4.29 10.66
C HIS A 134 -1.94 5.43 10.75
N PHE A 135 -1.18 5.69 9.68
CA PHE A 135 -0.09 6.66 9.72
C PHE A 135 -0.55 8.07 10.10
N PHE A 136 -1.60 8.56 9.49
CA PHE A 136 -2.06 9.94 9.75
C PHE A 136 -2.56 10.13 11.17
N ASP A 137 -3.25 9.13 11.74
CA ASP A 137 -3.66 9.16 13.16
C ASP A 137 -2.46 9.06 14.09
N GLY A 138 -1.54 8.15 13.78
CA GLY A 138 -0.29 7.99 14.51
C GLY A 138 0.57 9.25 14.50
N TYR A 139 0.69 9.89 13.33
CA TYR A 139 1.46 11.13 13.19
C TYR A 139 0.82 12.29 13.99
N LYS A 140 -0.50 12.42 13.96
CA LYS A 140 -1.20 13.44 14.77
C LYS A 140 -1.05 13.20 16.28
N SER A 141 -0.91 11.96 16.71
CA SER A 141 -0.75 11.57 18.11
C SER A 141 0.71 11.63 18.56
N ASN A 142 1.62 11.01 17.81
CA ASN A 142 3.04 10.85 18.13
C ASN A 142 3.87 10.88 16.86
N PRO A 143 4.18 12.10 16.32
CA PRO A 143 4.88 12.23 15.05
C PRO A 143 6.27 11.56 15.04
N ASP A 144 7.00 11.62 16.15
CA ASP A 144 8.34 11.03 16.24
C ASP A 144 8.29 9.50 16.08
N TYR A 145 7.30 8.85 16.68
CA TYR A 145 7.14 7.41 16.54
C TYR A 145 6.67 7.01 15.13
N ALA A 146 5.68 7.70 14.60
CA ALA A 146 5.18 7.44 13.25
C ALA A 146 6.31 7.56 12.21
N LEU A 147 7.15 8.59 12.30
CA LEU A 147 8.33 8.76 11.43
C LEU A 147 9.37 7.64 11.62
N LYS A 148 9.60 7.17 12.85
CA LYS A 148 10.49 6.02 13.10
C LYS A 148 9.99 4.76 12.41
N CYS A 149 8.68 4.50 12.37
CA CYS A 149 8.10 3.36 11.64
C CYS A 149 8.42 3.43 10.14
N LEU A 150 8.26 4.61 9.51
CA LEU A 150 8.62 4.79 8.10
C LEU A 150 10.10 4.52 7.86
N LYS A 151 10.97 5.09 8.71
CA LYS A 151 12.41 4.90 8.59
C LYS A 151 12.85 3.46 8.83
N ALA A 152 12.22 2.74 9.74
CA ALA A 152 12.51 1.33 9.99
C ALA A 152 12.36 0.46 8.74
N ALA A 153 11.41 0.77 7.85
CA ALA A 153 11.26 0.10 6.57
C ALA A 153 12.18 0.69 5.48
N PHE A 154 12.24 2.02 5.39
CA PHE A 154 12.98 2.72 4.34
C PHE A 154 14.50 2.44 4.40
N ASP A 155 15.09 2.48 5.59
CA ASP A 155 16.51 2.25 5.81
C ASP A 155 16.93 0.78 5.48
N GLN A 156 15.98 -0.14 5.37
CA GLN A 156 16.19 -1.52 4.93
C GLN A 156 15.96 -1.73 3.42
N GLY A 157 15.68 -0.67 2.67
CA GLY A 157 15.55 -0.71 1.21
C GLY A 157 14.13 -0.85 0.69
N ALA A 158 13.12 -0.47 1.46
CA ALA A 158 11.76 -0.37 0.92
C ALA A 158 11.74 0.59 -0.27
N ARG A 159 11.20 0.12 -1.40
CA ARG A 159 11.04 0.95 -2.60
C ARG A 159 9.95 2.00 -2.41
N TRP A 160 8.86 1.62 -1.74
CA TRP A 160 7.74 2.49 -1.46
C TRP A 160 7.40 2.48 0.03
N ILE A 161 7.21 3.67 0.57
CA ILE A 161 6.63 3.93 1.89
C ILE A 161 5.24 4.53 1.65
N VAL A 162 4.20 3.78 1.97
CA VAL A 162 2.82 4.16 1.71
C VAL A 162 2.19 4.68 2.99
N LEU A 163 1.75 5.93 2.96
CA LEU A 163 1.10 6.60 4.08
C LEU A 163 -0.40 6.26 4.06
N CYS A 164 -0.89 5.50 5.05
CA CYS A 164 -2.28 5.04 5.06
C CYS A 164 -3.16 5.96 5.93
N ASP A 165 -4.21 6.53 5.33
CA ASP A 165 -5.34 7.11 6.04
C ASP A 165 -6.39 6.01 6.28
N THR A 166 -6.06 5.10 7.21
CA THR A 166 -6.81 3.85 7.44
C THR A 166 -8.23 4.12 7.95
N ASN A 167 -8.42 5.17 8.73
CA ASN A 167 -9.74 5.58 9.22
C ASN A 167 -10.49 6.49 8.23
N GLY A 168 -9.84 6.96 7.15
CA GLY A 168 -10.44 7.82 6.15
C GLY A 168 -10.95 9.16 6.69
N GLY A 169 -10.42 9.63 7.82
CA GLY A 169 -10.90 10.81 8.53
C GLY A 169 -9.96 12.03 8.46
N THR A 170 -8.85 11.92 7.74
CA THR A 170 -7.88 13.02 7.63
C THR A 170 -8.35 14.02 6.57
N LEU A 171 -8.23 15.31 6.87
CA LEU A 171 -8.63 16.37 5.94
C LEU A 171 -7.50 16.68 4.93
N PRO A 172 -7.81 17.11 3.68
CA PRO A 172 -6.79 17.34 2.65
C PRO A 172 -5.65 18.28 3.05
N TYR A 173 -5.95 19.34 3.79
CA TYR A 173 -4.92 20.28 4.27
C TYR A 173 -4.00 19.65 5.34
N GLU A 174 -4.52 18.71 6.15
CA GLU A 174 -3.72 17.94 7.10
C GLU A 174 -2.80 16.96 6.35
N VAL A 175 -3.35 16.26 5.34
CA VAL A 175 -2.56 15.40 4.45
C VAL A 175 -1.41 16.18 3.83
N SER A 176 -1.70 17.32 3.18
CA SER A 176 -0.66 18.17 2.57
C SER A 176 0.43 18.59 3.57
N LYS A 177 0.03 19.03 4.75
CA LYS A 177 0.97 19.43 5.81
C LYS A 177 1.84 18.26 6.26
N ILE A 178 1.23 17.11 6.55
CA ILE A 178 1.94 15.92 7.07
C ILE A 178 2.88 15.36 6.00
N VAL A 179 2.43 15.26 4.75
CA VAL A 179 3.27 14.77 3.64
C VAL A 179 4.47 15.69 3.43
N SER A 180 4.28 17.02 3.45
CA SER A 180 5.38 17.98 3.37
C SER A 180 6.41 17.84 4.49
N GLU A 181 6.01 17.40 5.69
CA GLU A 181 6.96 17.11 6.77
C GLU A 181 7.66 15.75 6.52
N VAL A 182 6.94 14.74 6.04
CA VAL A 182 7.51 13.41 5.73
C VAL A 182 8.57 13.50 4.62
N THR A 183 8.38 14.36 3.61
CA THR A 183 9.37 14.54 2.52
C THR A 183 10.72 15.06 2.99
N LYS A 184 10.82 15.64 4.18
CA LYS A 184 12.10 16.00 4.80
C LYS A 184 12.92 14.81 5.28
N HIS A 185 12.28 13.64 5.40
CA HIS A 185 12.87 12.41 5.94
C HIS A 185 12.97 11.29 4.90
N ILE A 186 12.00 11.23 3.98
CA ILE A 186 11.90 10.22 2.92
C ILE A 186 11.64 10.95 1.60
N PRO A 187 12.46 10.73 0.56
CA PRO A 187 12.27 11.36 -0.74
C PRO A 187 10.86 11.12 -1.30
N GLY A 188 10.25 12.13 -1.92
CA GLY A 188 8.91 12.05 -2.50
C GLY A 188 8.78 10.92 -3.53
N GLU A 189 9.84 10.63 -4.28
CA GLU A 189 9.91 9.52 -5.24
C GLU A 189 9.78 8.12 -4.61
N ASN A 190 9.89 8.01 -3.28
CA ASN A 190 9.71 6.79 -2.51
C ASN A 190 8.41 6.78 -1.69
N LEU A 191 7.60 7.85 -1.78
CA LEU A 191 6.34 7.95 -1.05
C LEU A 191 5.15 7.50 -1.89
N GLY A 192 4.16 6.93 -1.22
CA GLY A 192 2.84 6.65 -1.73
C GLY A 192 1.78 7.06 -0.73
N ILE A 193 0.52 7.10 -1.16
CA ILE A 193 -0.63 7.29 -0.28
C ILE A 193 -1.68 6.22 -0.54
N HIS A 194 -2.29 5.72 0.55
CA HIS A 194 -3.48 4.88 0.54
C HIS A 194 -4.55 5.56 1.39
N ALA A 195 -5.44 6.32 0.75
CA ALA A 195 -6.49 7.05 1.42
C ALA A 195 -7.82 6.31 1.30
N HIS A 196 -8.41 5.93 2.45
CA HIS A 196 -9.76 5.39 2.50
C HIS A 196 -10.79 6.48 2.25
N ASN A 197 -11.98 6.09 1.79
CA ASN A 197 -13.00 7.02 1.33
C ASN A 197 -14.21 7.13 2.28
N ASP A 198 -14.04 6.79 3.56
CA ASP A 198 -15.13 6.77 4.55
C ASP A 198 -15.77 8.14 4.75
N SER A 199 -15.00 9.20 4.60
CA SER A 199 -15.48 10.61 4.64
C SER A 199 -15.67 11.23 3.25
N GLU A 200 -15.64 10.43 2.17
CA GLU A 200 -15.69 10.87 0.77
C GLU A 200 -14.52 11.79 0.34
N LEU A 201 -13.40 11.73 1.05
CA LEU A 201 -12.22 12.57 0.80
C LEU A 201 -11.04 11.81 0.16
N GLY A 202 -11.17 10.52 -0.14
CA GLY A 202 -10.06 9.70 -0.63
C GLY A 202 -9.35 10.28 -1.85
N VAL A 203 -10.11 10.76 -2.86
CA VAL A 203 -9.55 11.41 -4.06
C VAL A 203 -8.89 12.75 -3.71
N ALA A 204 -9.55 13.58 -2.91
CA ALA A 204 -9.01 14.88 -2.50
C ALA A 204 -7.72 14.73 -1.68
N ASN A 205 -7.67 13.74 -0.77
CA ASN A 205 -6.49 13.41 0.01
C ASN A 205 -5.34 12.89 -0.86
N THR A 206 -5.65 12.06 -1.87
CA THR A 206 -4.64 11.60 -2.83
C THR A 206 -4.03 12.76 -3.60
N LEU A 207 -4.84 13.67 -4.12
CA LEU A 207 -4.35 14.87 -4.83
C LEU A 207 -3.52 15.77 -3.92
N ALA A 208 -3.99 16.02 -2.69
CA ALA A 208 -3.25 16.83 -1.71
C ALA A 208 -1.89 16.23 -1.35
N ALA A 209 -1.80 14.89 -1.25
CA ALA A 209 -0.54 14.20 -1.00
C ALA A 209 0.42 14.32 -2.19
N ILE A 210 -0.08 14.18 -3.42
CA ILE A 210 0.71 14.31 -4.64
C ILE A 210 1.29 15.73 -4.74
N GLU A 211 0.47 16.76 -4.57
CA GLU A 211 0.91 18.15 -4.59
C GLU A 211 1.97 18.46 -3.52
N ALA A 212 1.82 17.89 -2.31
CA ALA A 212 2.75 18.08 -1.20
C ALA A 212 4.04 17.26 -1.34
N GLY A 213 3.99 16.12 -2.05
CA GLY A 213 5.13 15.22 -2.26
C GLY A 213 6.16 15.71 -3.28
N GLY A 214 5.85 16.81 -4.03
CA GLY A 214 6.69 17.41 -5.04
C GLY A 214 6.51 16.85 -6.46
N ASP A 215 7.08 17.56 -7.44
CA ASP A 215 6.86 17.36 -8.87
C ASP A 215 7.17 15.93 -9.38
N GLU A 216 8.11 15.23 -8.77
CA GLU A 216 8.49 13.87 -9.19
C GLU A 216 7.42 12.82 -8.91
N LEU A 217 6.62 13.02 -7.86
CA LEU A 217 5.50 12.13 -7.51
C LEU A 217 4.32 12.33 -8.48
N ILE A 218 4.08 13.57 -8.89
CA ILE A 218 2.99 13.97 -9.78
C ILE A 218 3.24 13.47 -11.20
N GLU A 219 4.43 13.66 -11.73
CA GLU A 219 4.69 13.43 -13.15
C GLU A 219 4.67 11.94 -13.53
N ARG A 220 5.15 11.05 -12.66
CA ARG A 220 5.20 9.62 -12.95
C ARG A 220 3.90 8.88 -12.65
N ARG A 221 3.18 9.18 -11.56
CA ARG A 221 1.96 8.42 -11.17
C ARG A 221 0.68 8.89 -11.81
N LEU A 222 0.47 10.19 -11.98
CA LEU A 222 -0.70 10.69 -12.75
C LEU A 222 -0.59 10.32 -14.23
N ARG A 223 0.61 10.32 -14.82
CA ARG A 223 0.82 9.88 -16.20
C ARG A 223 0.63 8.37 -16.39
N GLN A 224 0.77 7.57 -15.34
CA GLN A 224 0.59 6.12 -15.41
C GLN A 224 -0.82 5.67 -15.02
N GLN A 225 -1.56 6.45 -14.23
CA GLN A 225 -2.94 6.14 -13.83
C GLN A 225 -4.00 6.80 -14.70
N VAL A 226 -3.65 7.82 -15.47
CA VAL A 226 -4.57 8.52 -16.36
C VAL A 226 -3.97 8.53 -17.77
N PRO A 227 -4.63 7.92 -18.76
CA PRO A 227 -4.20 8.02 -20.16
C PRO A 227 -3.98 9.49 -20.56
N ARG A 228 -2.92 9.74 -21.35
CA ARG A 228 -2.51 11.12 -21.74
C ARG A 228 -3.64 11.98 -22.30
N ASP A 229 -4.57 11.35 -23.01
CA ASP A 229 -5.77 11.97 -23.59
C ASP A 229 -6.85 12.36 -22.55
N LEU A 230 -6.72 11.92 -21.28
CA LEU A 230 -7.58 12.37 -20.18
C LEU A 230 -7.00 13.57 -19.42
N LEU A 231 -5.71 13.87 -19.60
CA LEU A 231 -5.05 15.05 -18.99
C LEU A 231 -5.31 16.34 -19.79
N ASP A 232 -5.75 16.24 -21.04
CA ASP A 232 -6.06 17.39 -21.92
C ASP A 232 -7.43 18.02 -21.65
N GLY A 233 -7.90 18.04 -20.42
CA GLY A 233 -8.96 18.93 -19.91
C GLY A 233 -10.40 18.67 -20.36
N GLU A 234 -10.65 17.99 -21.48
CA GLU A 234 -12.01 17.84 -22.04
C GLU A 234 -12.76 16.58 -21.57
N ARG A 235 -12.07 15.61 -20.92
CA ARG A 235 -12.69 14.34 -20.51
C ARG A 235 -12.89 14.15 -19.00
N ILE A 236 -12.30 14.98 -18.16
CA ILE A 236 -12.48 14.89 -16.69
C ILE A 236 -13.95 15.10 -16.27
N ALA A 237 -14.72 15.87 -17.07
CA ALA A 237 -16.14 16.13 -16.82
C ALA A 237 -17.08 14.93 -17.06
N ARG A 238 -16.61 13.81 -17.63
CA ARG A 238 -17.46 12.66 -17.96
C ARG A 238 -17.31 11.44 -17.04
N ILE A 239 -16.40 11.48 -16.06
CA ILE A 239 -16.22 10.39 -15.08
C ILE A 239 -17.08 10.61 -13.82
N SER A 240 -17.61 11.81 -13.61
CA SER A 240 -18.53 12.11 -12.51
C SER A 240 -19.97 11.88 -12.92
N ASN A 241 -20.46 10.71 -12.92
CA ASN A 241 -21.78 10.20 -12.55
C ASN A 241 -22.39 9.16 -13.53
N PRO A 242 -22.28 7.85 -13.28
CA PRO A 242 -23.09 6.85 -14.00
C PRO A 242 -24.46 6.59 -13.34
N ALA A 243 -24.95 7.45 -12.46
CA ALA A 243 -26.17 7.18 -11.66
C ALA A 243 -27.30 8.20 -11.87
N THR A 244 -27.44 8.80 -13.06
CA THR A 244 -28.65 9.56 -13.40
C THR A 244 -29.05 9.36 -14.85
N ASP A 245 -29.45 8.12 -15.19
CA ASP A 245 -30.35 7.84 -16.28
C ASP A 245 -31.23 6.65 -15.86
N VAL A 246 -32.29 6.97 -15.13
CA VAL A 246 -33.57 6.23 -15.07
C VAL A 246 -34.69 7.25 -15.14
#